data_18307d10ab69cd04cc2560926fc73242
#
_entry.id   18307d10ab69cd04cc2560926fc73242
#
_cell.length_a   1.000
_cell.length_b   1.000
_cell.length_c   1.000
_cell.angle_alpha   90.00
_cell.angle_beta   90.00
_cell.angle_gamma   90.00
#
_symmetry.space_group_name_H-M   'P 1'
#
loop_
_entity.id
_entity.type
_entity.pdbx_description
1 polymer ?
#
loop_
_entity_poly.entity_id
_entity_poly.type
_entity_poly.pdbx_seq_one_letter_code
_entity_poly.pdbx_strand_id
1 'polypeptide(L)'
;MRYSEIKIVETKIDEVPDDGSRAGQEPNRPVETTGVEAGPPYPEEQMDTVRQMQTKLEELGYNVGHTGVDGKYGTRTTRAVRAFKTDFDISSPANAMSAQELATLNSSEPVENPTSTGNEGHHYTSRSGGSDDLGDIEFAQGEGTGRVRMANSGATRNQALQASLMNILNTAAEAAGVDVVVFSGGQDRQGTPGARRTGSVRHDQGRAADIWIYSEGRRLRTDREDPIVSNFIAQAVAAGARGIGAGPGYMGGVGIHVDILGDRAGANYWGNDGRTANTPDYVVAAYRAGASGTGLA
;
A
#
# COMPACT_ATOMS: atom_id res chain seq x y z
N MET A 1 31.49 20.68 -29.29
CA MET A 1 30.15 21.33 -29.25
C MET A 1 30.09 22.21 -28.01
N ARG A 2 29.80 23.49 -28.19
CA ARG A 2 29.92 24.52 -27.13
C ARG A 2 28.64 24.57 -26.33
N TYR A 3 28.75 24.49 -25.00
CA TYR A 3 27.65 24.79 -24.08
C TYR A 3 27.40 26.29 -24.09
N SER A 4 26.17 26.71 -24.42
CA SER A 4 25.71 28.09 -24.33
C SER A 4 25.27 28.38 -22.89
N GLU A 5 25.92 29.36 -22.29
CA GLU A 5 25.57 29.91 -20.97
C GLU A 5 24.19 30.59 -21.04
N ILE A 6 23.30 30.20 -20.11
CA ILE A 6 22.05 30.90 -19.87
C ILE A 6 22.36 32.04 -18.91
N LYS A 7 22.28 33.27 -19.42
CA LYS A 7 22.34 34.49 -18.62
C LYS A 7 21.02 34.70 -17.86
N ILE A 8 21.12 34.71 -16.54
CA ILE A 8 20.04 35.12 -15.66
C ILE A 8 19.98 36.66 -15.74
N VAL A 9 18.84 37.23 -16.16
CA VAL A 9 18.58 38.66 -16.16
C VAL A 9 17.97 39.00 -14.79
N GLU A 10 18.74 39.67 -13.94
CA GLU A 10 18.23 40.32 -12.73
C GLU A 10 17.39 41.57 -13.13
N THR A 11 16.11 41.51 -12.87
CA THR A 11 15.24 42.69 -12.92
C THR A 11 15.28 43.39 -11.58
N LYS A 12 15.90 44.58 -11.55
CA LYS A 12 15.76 45.53 -10.42
C LYS A 12 14.31 45.96 -10.32
N ILE A 13 13.73 45.81 -9.14
CA ILE A 13 12.44 46.39 -8.79
C ILE A 13 12.74 47.69 -8.04
N ASP A 14 12.21 48.80 -8.54
CA ASP A 14 12.34 50.15 -7.98
C ASP A 14 11.69 50.23 -6.59
N GLU A 15 12.39 50.93 -5.68
CA GLU A 15 11.93 51.23 -4.32
C GLU A 15 10.67 52.12 -4.34
N VAL A 16 9.60 51.66 -3.65
CA VAL A 16 8.42 52.44 -3.34
C VAL A 16 8.62 53.10 -1.96
N PRO A 17 8.37 54.42 -1.78
CA PRO A 17 8.61 55.08 -0.49
C PRO A 17 7.66 54.58 0.60
N ASP A 18 8.21 54.39 1.80
CA ASP A 18 7.53 54.03 3.04
C ASP A 18 6.62 55.19 3.52
N ASP A 19 5.31 54.99 3.45
CA ASP A 19 4.30 55.77 4.15
C ASP A 19 3.84 55.01 5.38
N GLY A 20 4.42 55.42 6.52
CA GLY A 20 4.19 54.83 7.81
C GLY A 20 2.77 54.96 8.32
N SER A 21 1.93 53.98 8.11
CA SER A 21 0.78 53.69 8.97
C SER A 21 0.13 52.33 8.62
N ARG A 22 0.46 51.30 9.39
CA ARG A 22 -0.48 50.25 9.85
C ARG A 22 0.26 49.16 10.62
N ALA A 23 0.09 49.20 11.93
CA ALA A 23 0.42 48.07 12.79
C ALA A 23 -0.50 46.88 12.48
N GLY A 24 0.08 45.69 12.31
CA GLY A 24 -0.59 44.40 12.57
C GLY A 24 -1.23 43.68 11.39
N GLN A 25 -0.45 43.37 10.37
CA GLN A 25 -0.63 42.12 9.59
C GLN A 25 0.70 41.88 8.86
N GLU A 26 1.43 40.84 9.25
CA GLU A 26 2.53 40.37 8.43
C GLU A 26 1.97 39.95 7.06
N PRO A 27 2.52 40.45 5.94
CA PRO A 27 2.12 39.96 4.63
C PRO A 27 2.50 38.48 4.56
N ASN A 28 1.55 37.68 4.09
CA ASN A 28 1.70 36.26 3.75
C ASN A 28 2.91 36.14 2.81
N ARG A 29 4.10 35.94 3.39
CA ARG A 29 5.33 35.66 2.65
C ARG A 29 5.09 34.34 1.96
N PRO A 30 5.21 34.23 0.63
CA PRO A 30 5.21 32.88 0.00
C PRO A 30 6.29 32.08 0.68
N VAL A 31 5.91 30.97 1.29
CA VAL A 31 6.88 30.00 1.81
C VAL A 31 7.64 29.53 0.57
N GLU A 32 8.89 29.94 0.43
CA GLU A 32 9.77 29.37 -0.58
C GLU A 32 9.90 27.90 -0.26
N THR A 33 9.17 27.08 -0.99
CA THR A 33 9.21 25.63 -0.84
C THR A 33 10.54 25.17 -1.40
N THR A 34 11.51 24.97 -0.52
CA THR A 34 12.78 24.32 -0.90
C THR A 34 12.50 22.86 -1.20
N GLY A 35 13.17 22.32 -2.23
CA GLY A 35 13.09 20.90 -2.54
C GLY A 35 13.54 20.01 -1.38
N VAL A 36 13.15 18.75 -1.40
CA VAL A 36 13.51 17.73 -0.38
C VAL A 36 14.22 16.55 -1.01
N GLU A 37 15.14 15.94 -0.26
CA GLU A 37 15.94 14.80 -0.71
C GLU A 37 15.73 13.58 0.19
N ALA A 38 15.88 12.38 -0.41
CA ALA A 38 15.74 11.12 0.28
C ALA A 38 17.03 10.70 1.01
N GLY A 39 16.87 10.02 2.12
CA GLY A 39 17.93 9.36 2.86
C GLY A 39 18.36 10.08 4.15
N PRO A 40 18.97 9.34 5.09
CA PRO A 40 19.50 9.90 6.30
C PRO A 40 20.81 10.69 6.08
N PRO A 41 21.13 11.69 6.94
CA PRO A 41 20.29 12.15 8.03
C PRO A 41 19.01 12.80 7.52
N TYR A 42 17.92 12.74 8.30
CA TYR A 42 16.67 13.43 7.95
C TYR A 42 16.70 14.82 8.60
N PRO A 43 16.99 15.90 7.86
CA PRO A 43 17.10 17.24 8.42
C PRO A 43 15.75 17.68 9.01
N GLU A 44 15.76 18.21 10.23
CA GLU A 44 14.53 18.62 10.93
C GLU A 44 13.76 19.69 10.15
N GLU A 45 14.50 20.60 9.50
CA GLU A 45 13.92 21.66 8.64
C GLU A 45 13.16 21.13 7.42
N GLN A 46 13.44 19.89 6.98
CA GLN A 46 12.74 19.27 5.86
C GLN A 46 11.58 18.37 6.30
N MET A 47 11.54 17.97 7.56
CA MET A 47 10.55 16.98 8.04
C MET A 47 9.10 17.42 7.83
N ASP A 48 8.80 18.71 8.02
CA ASP A 48 7.45 19.22 7.83
C ASP A 48 7.05 19.24 6.35
N THR A 49 7.97 19.63 5.47
CA THR A 49 7.76 19.55 4.01
C THR A 49 7.57 18.11 3.56
N VAL A 50 8.35 17.18 4.11
CA VAL A 50 8.21 15.74 3.83
C VAL A 50 6.88 15.20 4.35
N ARG A 51 6.40 15.62 5.52
CA ARG A 51 5.06 15.24 6.01
C ARG A 51 3.95 15.73 5.08
N GLN A 52 4.02 16.98 4.64
CA GLN A 52 3.05 17.54 3.68
C GLN A 52 3.08 16.76 2.37
N MET A 53 4.26 16.47 1.85
CA MET A 53 4.45 15.65 0.65
C MET A 53 3.88 14.23 0.83
N GLN A 54 4.15 13.56 1.95
CA GLN A 54 3.62 12.24 2.26
C GLN A 54 2.09 12.25 2.35
N THR A 55 1.51 13.25 3.05
CA THR A 55 0.05 13.43 3.14
C THR A 55 -0.56 13.57 1.75
N LYS A 56 0.01 14.44 0.90
CA LYS A 56 -0.53 14.66 -0.44
C LYS A 56 -0.39 13.42 -1.33
N LEU A 57 0.70 12.68 -1.21
CA LEU A 57 0.87 11.40 -1.90
C LEU A 57 -0.21 10.37 -1.49
N GLU A 58 -0.54 10.29 -0.19
CA GLU A 58 -1.63 9.42 0.28
C GLU A 58 -3.00 9.88 -0.23
N GLU A 59 -3.28 11.18 -0.23
CA GLU A 59 -4.52 11.76 -0.80
C GLU A 59 -4.69 11.41 -2.29
N LEU A 60 -3.58 11.37 -3.04
CA LEU A 60 -3.56 11.00 -4.45
C LEU A 60 -3.63 9.47 -4.67
N GLY A 61 -3.58 8.66 -3.60
CA GLY A 61 -3.66 7.21 -3.65
C GLY A 61 -2.31 6.50 -3.67
N TYR A 62 -1.19 7.20 -3.50
CA TYR A 62 0.14 6.58 -3.41
C TYR A 62 0.45 6.14 -1.98
N ASN A 63 0.95 4.92 -1.82
CA ASN A 63 1.29 4.37 -0.51
C ASN A 63 2.70 4.80 -0.08
N VAL A 64 2.80 5.64 0.93
CA VAL A 64 4.08 6.10 1.51
C VAL A 64 4.69 5.12 2.51
N GLY A 65 4.01 4.02 2.80
CA GLY A 65 4.49 2.94 3.63
C GLY A 65 3.77 2.79 4.96
N HIS A 66 4.16 1.76 5.72
CA HIS A 66 3.50 1.40 6.98
C HIS A 66 3.75 2.40 8.11
N THR A 67 4.76 3.25 8.00
CA THR A 67 5.01 4.34 8.95
C THR A 67 4.13 5.56 8.67
N GLY A 68 3.45 5.56 7.52
CA GLY A 68 2.59 6.68 7.11
C GLY A 68 3.36 7.99 7.00
N VAL A 69 2.72 9.07 7.40
CA VAL A 69 3.26 10.43 7.37
C VAL A 69 4.20 10.65 8.56
N ASP A 70 5.46 10.21 8.42
CA ASP A 70 6.46 10.26 9.50
C ASP A 70 7.50 11.38 9.35
N GLY A 71 7.48 12.10 8.22
CA GLY A 71 8.43 13.17 7.90
C GLY A 71 9.79 12.68 7.45
N LYS A 72 9.95 11.38 7.18
CA LYS A 72 11.21 10.79 6.73
C LYS A 72 11.14 10.41 5.25
N TYR A 73 11.96 11.02 4.43
CA TYR A 73 12.05 10.66 3.02
C TYR A 73 12.90 9.39 2.85
N GLY A 74 12.37 8.25 3.33
CA GLY A 74 13.02 6.95 3.22
C GLY A 74 12.67 6.21 1.93
N THR A 75 13.09 4.94 1.84
CA THR A 75 12.89 4.09 0.65
C THR A 75 11.42 3.98 0.24
N ARG A 76 10.49 4.00 1.18
CA ARG A 76 9.05 3.86 0.88
C ARG A 76 8.48 5.13 0.29
N THR A 77 8.80 6.27 0.89
CA THR A 77 8.46 7.59 0.32
C THR A 77 9.07 7.75 -1.08
N THR A 78 10.32 7.30 -1.29
CA THR A 78 10.95 7.29 -2.62
C THR A 78 10.15 6.48 -3.65
N ARG A 79 9.54 5.37 -3.25
CA ARG A 79 8.69 4.56 -4.15
C ARG A 79 7.38 5.29 -4.49
N ALA A 80 6.75 5.90 -3.49
CA ALA A 80 5.54 6.72 -3.70
C ALA A 80 5.82 7.88 -4.66
N VAL A 81 6.93 8.59 -4.45
CA VAL A 81 7.39 9.66 -5.35
C VAL A 81 7.67 9.14 -6.77
N ARG A 82 8.28 7.96 -6.89
CA ARG A 82 8.51 7.35 -8.22
C ARG A 82 7.20 7.07 -8.96
N ALA A 83 6.23 6.48 -8.27
CA ALA A 83 4.92 6.21 -8.83
C ALA A 83 4.22 7.51 -9.27
N PHE A 84 4.21 8.51 -8.42
CA PHE A 84 3.70 9.85 -8.75
C PHE A 84 4.40 10.42 -9.99
N LYS A 85 5.74 10.42 -10.00
CA LYS A 85 6.50 10.95 -11.16
C LYS A 85 6.21 10.19 -12.45
N THR A 86 5.96 8.88 -12.36
CA THR A 86 5.56 8.07 -13.52
C THR A 86 4.19 8.48 -14.04
N ASP A 87 3.20 8.63 -13.17
CA ASP A 87 1.83 8.95 -13.57
C ASP A 87 1.68 10.38 -14.10
N PHE A 88 2.61 11.28 -13.73
CA PHE A 88 2.64 12.67 -14.19
C PHE A 88 3.76 12.97 -15.19
N ASP A 89 4.34 11.94 -15.84
CA ASP A 89 5.41 12.06 -16.86
C ASP A 89 6.63 12.88 -16.42
N ILE A 90 6.97 12.85 -15.11
CA ILE A 90 8.12 13.54 -14.54
C ILE A 90 9.35 12.64 -14.61
N SER A 91 10.32 12.96 -15.46
CA SER A 91 11.49 12.11 -15.73
C SER A 91 12.67 12.26 -14.77
N SER A 92 12.57 13.12 -13.75
CA SER A 92 13.63 13.31 -12.75
C SER A 92 13.71 12.14 -11.76
N PRO A 93 14.87 11.93 -11.10
CA PRO A 93 15.04 10.86 -10.12
C PRO A 93 14.08 10.98 -8.93
N ALA A 94 13.59 9.85 -8.43
CA ALA A 94 12.64 9.80 -7.31
C ALA A 94 13.26 9.93 -5.92
N ASN A 95 14.57 10.08 -5.81
CA ASN A 95 15.27 10.32 -4.55
C ASN A 95 15.31 11.79 -4.13
N ALA A 96 14.67 12.66 -4.90
CA ALA A 96 14.50 14.07 -4.59
C ALA A 96 13.18 14.59 -5.17
N MET A 97 12.63 15.63 -4.55
CA MET A 97 11.54 16.45 -5.06
C MET A 97 11.98 17.92 -5.05
N SER A 98 12.07 18.52 -6.22
CA SER A 98 12.32 19.95 -6.35
C SER A 98 11.10 20.77 -5.90
N ALA A 99 11.29 22.05 -5.65
CA ALA A 99 10.20 22.97 -5.32
C ALA A 99 9.08 22.97 -6.38
N GLN A 100 9.46 22.89 -7.66
CA GLN A 100 8.49 22.82 -8.76
C GLN A 100 7.70 21.51 -8.76
N GLU A 101 8.34 20.38 -8.48
CA GLU A 101 7.67 19.09 -8.40
C GLU A 101 6.76 18.98 -7.18
N LEU A 102 7.15 19.58 -6.04
CA LEU A 102 6.28 19.71 -4.87
C LEU A 102 5.05 20.59 -5.18
N ALA A 103 5.22 21.67 -5.94
CA ALA A 103 4.10 22.49 -6.39
C ALA A 103 3.16 21.69 -7.33
N THR A 104 3.73 20.91 -8.26
CA THR A 104 2.96 20.00 -9.11
C THR A 104 2.19 18.99 -8.28
N LEU A 105 2.84 18.31 -7.33
CA LEU A 105 2.20 17.37 -6.42
C LEU A 105 1.02 18.00 -5.68
N ASN A 106 1.22 19.18 -5.09
CA ASN A 106 0.20 19.88 -4.30
C ASN A 106 -1.02 20.31 -5.13
N SER A 107 -0.84 20.60 -6.43
CA SER A 107 -1.91 21.00 -7.34
C SER A 107 -2.56 19.80 -8.07
N SER A 108 -2.02 18.60 -7.91
CA SER A 108 -2.55 17.41 -8.58
C SER A 108 -3.85 16.92 -7.96
N GLU A 109 -4.74 16.40 -8.82
CA GLU A 109 -5.95 15.71 -8.42
C GLU A 109 -5.68 14.20 -8.34
N PRO A 110 -6.48 13.42 -7.58
CA PRO A 110 -6.33 11.96 -7.49
C PRO A 110 -6.38 11.30 -8.87
N VAL A 111 -5.42 10.43 -9.14
CA VAL A 111 -5.38 9.61 -10.34
C VAL A 111 -6.33 8.43 -10.18
N GLU A 112 -7.11 8.13 -11.20
CA GLU A 112 -8.14 7.08 -11.13
C GLU A 112 -7.55 5.69 -10.82
N ASN A 113 -6.32 5.43 -11.29
CA ASN A 113 -5.55 4.21 -11.00
C ASN A 113 -4.07 4.57 -10.82
N PRO A 114 -3.65 5.01 -9.63
CA PRO A 114 -2.26 5.41 -9.41
C PRO A 114 -1.31 4.23 -9.57
N THR A 115 -0.16 4.49 -10.18
CA THR A 115 0.91 3.50 -10.31
C THR A 115 1.25 2.89 -8.94
N SER A 116 1.32 1.56 -8.87
CA SER A 116 1.65 0.86 -7.62
C SER A 116 3.01 1.30 -7.09
N THR A 117 3.06 1.67 -5.82
CA THR A 117 4.30 2.10 -5.14
C THR A 117 5.28 0.97 -4.89
N GLY A 118 4.91 -0.27 -5.22
CA GLY A 118 5.72 -1.47 -4.98
C GLY A 118 6.07 -1.66 -3.49
N ASN A 119 5.29 -1.07 -2.59
CA ASN A 119 5.55 -1.10 -1.15
C ASN A 119 5.09 -2.37 -0.45
N GLU A 120 4.52 -3.25 -1.18
CA GLU A 120 4.31 -4.63 -0.77
C GLU A 120 5.62 -5.34 -1.03
N GLY A 121 6.26 -5.89 -0.01
CA GLY A 121 7.62 -6.42 -0.01
C GLY A 121 7.92 -7.52 -1.03
N HIS A 122 7.36 -7.44 -2.21
CA HIS A 122 7.59 -8.32 -3.34
C HIS A 122 7.47 -7.54 -4.65
N HIS A 123 8.51 -7.64 -5.46
CA HIS A 123 8.53 -7.21 -6.84
C HIS A 123 7.46 -7.97 -7.63
N TYR A 124 6.29 -7.37 -7.76
CA TYR A 124 5.44 -7.66 -8.91
C TYR A 124 5.79 -6.60 -9.96
N THR A 125 6.52 -6.98 -10.98
CA THR A 125 6.67 -6.14 -12.17
C THR A 125 5.37 -6.24 -12.95
N SER A 126 4.39 -5.40 -12.64
CA SER A 126 3.34 -5.07 -13.59
C SER A 126 4.02 -4.44 -14.79
N ARG A 127 4.12 -5.18 -15.87
CA ARG A 127 4.37 -4.60 -17.18
C ARG A 127 3.11 -3.85 -17.58
N SER A 128 3.24 -2.52 -17.65
CA SER A 128 2.44 -1.56 -18.41
C SER A 128 0.92 -1.81 -18.51
N GLY A 129 0.15 -0.91 -17.90
CA GLY A 129 -1.22 -0.62 -18.31
C GLY A 129 -2.19 -1.77 -18.09
N GLY A 130 -2.18 -2.35 -16.88
CA GLY A 130 -3.14 -3.38 -16.53
C GLY A 130 -4.40 -2.75 -16.00
N SER A 131 -5.50 -2.99 -16.65
CA SER A 131 -6.80 -2.98 -16.02
C SER A 131 -6.75 -3.91 -14.80
N ASP A 132 -7.47 -3.61 -13.73
CA ASP A 132 -7.67 -4.52 -12.59
C ASP A 132 -8.41 -5.83 -13.00
N ASP A 133 -8.39 -6.14 -14.30
CA ASP A 133 -9.02 -7.30 -14.91
C ASP A 133 -8.14 -8.54 -14.71
N LEU A 134 -8.76 -9.64 -14.31
CA LEU A 134 -8.12 -10.96 -14.17
C LEU A 134 -7.45 -11.45 -15.47
N GLY A 135 -7.76 -10.84 -16.64
CA GLY A 135 -7.19 -11.18 -17.95
C GLY A 135 -5.67 -10.97 -18.06
N ASP A 136 -5.10 -10.04 -17.28
CA ASP A 136 -3.67 -9.68 -17.35
C ASP A 136 -2.81 -10.42 -16.32
N ILE A 137 -3.39 -11.29 -15.50
CA ILE A 137 -2.64 -12.10 -14.52
C ILE A 137 -2.20 -13.40 -15.22
N GLU A 138 -0.95 -13.48 -15.65
CA GLU A 138 -0.34 -14.76 -15.99
C GLU A 138 -0.24 -15.62 -14.73
N PHE A 139 -1.14 -16.58 -14.62
CA PHE A 139 -1.10 -17.58 -13.53
C PHE A 139 0.00 -18.58 -13.82
N ALA A 140 0.91 -18.80 -12.88
CA ALA A 140 1.80 -19.94 -12.91
C ALA A 140 0.94 -21.19 -13.07
N GLN A 141 1.14 -21.93 -14.16
CA GLN A 141 0.44 -23.16 -14.44
C GLN A 141 0.67 -24.15 -13.29
N GLY A 142 -0.38 -24.50 -12.58
CA GLY A 142 -0.37 -25.71 -11.80
C GLY A 142 -0.92 -25.71 -10.37
N GLU A 143 -1.18 -24.60 -9.69
CA GLU A 143 -1.56 -24.65 -8.28
C GLU A 143 -2.71 -23.70 -7.90
N GLY A 144 -3.86 -23.91 -8.46
CA GLY A 144 -5.09 -23.29 -8.02
C GLY A 144 -6.26 -24.25 -8.19
N THR A 145 -7.09 -24.40 -7.17
CA THR A 145 -8.34 -25.16 -7.24
C THR A 145 -9.51 -24.22 -7.04
N GLY A 146 -10.54 -24.37 -7.85
CA GLY A 146 -11.76 -23.57 -7.73
C GLY A 146 -11.53 -22.08 -8.06
N ARG A 147 -11.89 -21.21 -7.12
CA ARG A 147 -11.81 -19.74 -7.25
C ARG A 147 -10.50 -19.12 -6.73
N VAL A 148 -9.56 -19.95 -6.26
CA VAL A 148 -8.27 -19.47 -5.72
C VAL A 148 -7.16 -19.73 -6.72
N ARG A 149 -6.36 -18.71 -6.99
CA ARG A 149 -5.24 -18.77 -7.92
C ARG A 149 -3.97 -18.23 -7.28
N MET A 150 -2.83 -18.88 -7.58
CA MET A 150 -1.52 -18.45 -7.10
C MET A 150 -0.87 -17.54 -8.13
N ALA A 151 -0.63 -16.28 -7.77
CA ALA A 151 0.06 -15.29 -8.61
C ALA A 151 1.36 -14.79 -7.96
N ASN A 152 2.02 -15.66 -7.18
CA ASN A 152 3.22 -15.33 -6.43
C ASN A 152 4.52 -15.80 -7.10
N SER A 153 4.47 -16.14 -8.38
CA SER A 153 5.66 -16.49 -9.17
C SER A 153 6.70 -15.36 -9.10
N GLY A 154 7.94 -15.72 -8.74
CA GLY A 154 9.03 -14.74 -8.53
C GLY A 154 9.03 -14.04 -7.17
N ALA A 155 8.00 -14.15 -6.35
CA ALA A 155 8.01 -13.66 -4.99
C ALA A 155 8.94 -14.53 -4.10
N THR A 156 9.46 -13.97 -3.00
CA THR A 156 10.21 -14.76 -2.01
C THR A 156 9.29 -15.75 -1.29
N ARG A 157 8.02 -15.36 -1.06
CA ARG A 157 6.96 -16.22 -0.54
C ARG A 157 6.15 -16.82 -1.70
N ASN A 158 6.74 -17.75 -2.42
CA ASN A 158 6.15 -18.39 -3.59
C ASN A 158 5.93 -19.90 -3.44
N GLN A 159 6.06 -20.43 -2.23
CA GLN A 159 5.76 -21.83 -1.97
C GLN A 159 4.25 -22.04 -1.80
N ALA A 160 3.83 -23.29 -2.03
CA ALA A 160 2.44 -23.71 -1.90
C ALA A 160 1.87 -23.42 -0.50
N LEU A 161 0.57 -23.16 -0.44
CA LEU A 161 -0.17 -23.09 0.81
C LEU A 161 -0.45 -24.49 1.34
N GLN A 162 -0.63 -24.62 2.66
CA GLN A 162 -1.18 -25.84 3.24
C GLN A 162 -2.57 -26.12 2.70
N ALA A 163 -2.91 -27.38 2.50
CA ALA A 163 -4.21 -27.79 1.97
C ALA A 163 -5.39 -27.25 2.80
N SER A 164 -5.22 -27.18 4.12
CA SER A 164 -6.22 -26.58 5.01
C SER A 164 -6.49 -25.12 4.72
N LEU A 165 -5.43 -24.31 4.50
CA LEU A 165 -5.58 -22.90 4.14
C LEU A 165 -6.18 -22.73 2.75
N MET A 166 -5.76 -23.53 1.78
CA MET A 166 -6.32 -23.52 0.43
C MET A 166 -7.82 -23.85 0.43
N ASN A 167 -8.25 -24.84 1.24
CA ASN A 167 -9.65 -25.16 1.39
C ASN A 167 -10.46 -24.03 2.04
N ILE A 168 -9.90 -23.36 3.06
CA ILE A 168 -10.54 -22.19 3.69
C ILE A 168 -10.76 -21.09 2.66
N LEU A 169 -9.72 -20.75 1.88
CA LEU A 169 -9.81 -19.70 0.87
C LEU A 169 -10.85 -20.03 -0.23
N ASN A 170 -10.87 -21.30 -0.70
CA ASN A 170 -11.88 -21.71 -1.69
C ASN A 170 -13.29 -21.67 -1.13
N THR A 171 -13.53 -22.19 0.08
CA THR A 171 -14.84 -22.16 0.73
C THR A 171 -15.33 -20.73 0.90
N ALA A 172 -14.46 -19.82 1.36
CA ALA A 172 -14.81 -18.42 1.53
C ALA A 172 -15.08 -17.72 0.19
N ALA A 173 -14.27 -18.01 -0.83
CA ALA A 173 -14.42 -17.44 -2.17
C ALA A 173 -15.74 -17.88 -2.83
N GLU A 174 -16.08 -19.16 -2.72
CA GLU A 174 -17.36 -19.70 -3.21
C GLU A 174 -18.56 -19.08 -2.50
N ALA A 175 -18.51 -19.04 -1.17
CA ALA A 175 -19.61 -18.49 -0.36
C ALA A 175 -19.80 -16.97 -0.56
N ALA A 176 -18.72 -16.22 -0.80
CA ALA A 176 -18.79 -14.79 -1.06
C ALA A 176 -18.97 -14.45 -2.54
N GLY A 177 -18.91 -15.42 -3.46
CA GLY A 177 -19.05 -15.20 -4.89
C GLY A 177 -17.87 -14.44 -5.53
N VAL A 178 -16.67 -14.57 -4.97
CA VAL A 178 -15.48 -13.82 -5.41
C VAL A 178 -14.39 -14.75 -5.95
N ASP A 179 -13.46 -14.19 -6.71
CA ASP A 179 -12.20 -14.85 -7.05
C ASP A 179 -11.07 -14.35 -6.14
N VAL A 180 -10.16 -15.24 -5.78
CA VAL A 180 -9.04 -14.96 -4.88
C VAL A 180 -7.73 -15.15 -5.63
N VAL A 181 -6.86 -14.15 -5.50
CA VAL A 181 -5.49 -14.19 -6.04
C VAL A 181 -4.50 -14.13 -4.89
N VAL A 182 -3.71 -15.17 -4.72
CA VAL A 182 -2.63 -15.22 -3.72
C VAL A 182 -1.39 -14.57 -4.32
N PHE A 183 -1.01 -13.39 -3.83
CA PHE A 183 0.19 -12.69 -4.28
C PHE A 183 1.41 -12.93 -3.36
N SER A 184 1.20 -13.50 -2.18
CA SER A 184 2.27 -13.87 -1.25
C SER A 184 1.82 -15.12 -0.48
N GLY A 185 2.44 -16.24 -0.77
CA GLY A 185 2.08 -17.55 -0.22
C GLY A 185 3.08 -18.08 0.83
N GLY A 186 3.44 -19.35 0.74
CA GLY A 186 4.34 -20.02 1.65
C GLY A 186 5.80 -19.64 1.50
N GLN A 187 6.58 -19.88 2.55
CA GLN A 187 8.03 -19.72 2.60
C GLN A 187 8.67 -20.78 3.51
N ASP A 188 10.00 -20.89 3.49
CA ASP A 188 10.73 -21.77 4.36
C ASP A 188 10.57 -21.42 5.83
N ARG A 189 10.69 -22.41 6.69
CA ARG A 189 10.62 -22.21 8.14
C ARG A 189 11.81 -21.39 8.64
N GLN A 190 11.57 -20.49 9.58
CA GLN A 190 12.63 -19.77 10.29
C GLN A 190 13.58 -20.74 10.99
N GLY A 191 14.89 -20.47 10.84
CA GLY A 191 15.95 -21.31 11.41
C GLY A 191 16.40 -22.47 10.52
N THR A 192 15.78 -22.68 9.36
CA THR A 192 16.28 -23.66 8.36
C THR A 192 17.53 -23.08 7.68
N PRO A 193 18.67 -23.78 7.64
CA PRO A 193 19.86 -23.32 6.92
C PRO A 193 19.55 -23.11 5.44
N GLY A 194 19.96 -21.96 4.89
CA GLY A 194 19.71 -21.60 3.48
C GLY A 194 18.25 -21.20 3.15
N ALA A 195 17.40 -21.04 4.16
CA ALA A 195 15.99 -20.73 3.99
C ALA A 195 15.75 -19.45 3.13
N ARG A 196 14.90 -19.59 2.12
CA ARG A 196 14.38 -18.47 1.33
C ARG A 196 13.14 -17.94 2.02
N ARG A 197 13.29 -16.84 2.74
CA ARG A 197 12.19 -16.26 3.52
C ARG A 197 12.34 -14.75 3.71
N THR A 198 11.22 -14.11 4.01
CA THR A 198 11.16 -12.68 4.32
C THR A 198 10.00 -12.37 5.27
N GLY A 199 10.16 -11.37 6.11
CA GLY A 199 9.10 -10.86 6.97
C GLY A 199 8.54 -11.89 7.96
N SER A 200 7.21 -11.95 8.05
CA SER A 200 6.49 -12.66 9.10
C SER A 200 6.66 -14.19 9.05
N VAL A 201 6.86 -14.80 10.20
CA VAL A 201 6.85 -16.26 10.40
C VAL A 201 5.48 -16.91 10.17
N ARG A 202 4.42 -16.10 10.02
CA ARG A 202 3.08 -16.64 9.73
C ARG A 202 3.04 -17.41 8.41
N HIS A 203 3.80 -16.93 7.42
CA HIS A 203 3.92 -17.57 6.10
C HIS A 203 4.79 -18.83 6.06
N ASP A 204 5.51 -19.12 7.14
CA ASP A 204 6.37 -20.31 7.18
C ASP A 204 5.54 -21.57 6.93
N GLN A 205 6.03 -22.41 6.00
CA GLN A 205 5.39 -23.67 5.62
C GLN A 205 3.97 -23.53 5.05
N GLY A 206 3.64 -22.41 4.40
CA GLY A 206 2.36 -22.21 3.72
C GLY A 206 1.16 -22.02 4.64
N ARG A 207 1.36 -21.57 5.88
CA ARG A 207 0.29 -21.37 6.87
C ARG A 207 -0.42 -20.05 6.78
N ALA A 208 0.05 -19.15 5.92
CA ALA A 208 -0.56 -17.84 5.66
C ALA A 208 -0.51 -17.47 4.19
N ALA A 209 -1.45 -16.65 3.77
CA ALA A 209 -1.53 -16.06 2.46
C ALA A 209 -1.85 -14.57 2.57
N ASP A 210 -1.18 -13.77 1.74
CA ASP A 210 -1.62 -12.42 1.42
C ASP A 210 -2.33 -12.48 0.07
N ILE A 211 -3.55 -11.97 0.02
CA ILE A 211 -4.48 -12.17 -1.10
C ILE A 211 -5.10 -10.86 -1.57
N TRP A 212 -5.47 -10.84 -2.84
CA TRP A 212 -6.45 -9.92 -3.39
C TRP A 212 -7.74 -10.67 -3.66
N ILE A 213 -8.87 -9.98 -3.53
CA ILE A 213 -10.18 -10.52 -3.90
C ILE A 213 -10.79 -9.70 -5.03
N TYR A 214 -11.45 -10.40 -5.94
CA TYR A 214 -12.06 -9.84 -7.13
C TYR A 214 -13.54 -10.21 -7.20
N SER A 215 -14.36 -9.26 -7.58
CA SER A 215 -15.77 -9.46 -7.91
C SER A 215 -16.02 -8.90 -9.29
N GLU A 216 -16.60 -9.70 -10.17
CA GLU A 216 -16.88 -9.32 -11.57
C GLU A 216 -15.64 -8.76 -12.31
N GLY A 217 -14.47 -9.40 -12.10
CA GLY A 217 -13.20 -8.99 -12.72
C GLY A 217 -12.53 -7.79 -12.06
N ARG A 218 -13.17 -7.08 -11.14
CA ARG A 218 -12.65 -5.89 -10.48
C ARG A 218 -12.08 -6.24 -9.10
N ARG A 219 -10.85 -5.79 -8.81
CA ARG A 219 -10.24 -5.93 -7.48
C ARG A 219 -10.98 -5.08 -6.46
N LEU A 220 -11.35 -5.70 -5.33
CA LEU A 220 -12.05 -5.02 -4.25
C LEU A 220 -11.07 -4.30 -3.32
N ARG A 221 -11.53 -3.20 -2.76
CA ARG A 221 -10.78 -2.43 -1.78
C ARG A 221 -11.09 -2.90 -0.36
N THR A 222 -10.07 -2.79 0.49
CA THR A 222 -10.14 -3.15 1.92
C THR A 222 -9.87 -1.96 2.83
N ASP A 223 -9.75 -0.76 2.27
CA ASP A 223 -9.55 0.49 3.02
C ASP A 223 -10.85 1.10 3.54
N ARG A 224 -11.98 0.55 3.14
CA ARG A 224 -13.32 0.93 3.54
C ARG A 224 -14.21 -0.30 3.66
N GLU A 225 -15.33 -0.11 4.32
CA GLU A 225 -16.34 -1.16 4.39
C GLU A 225 -16.90 -1.49 3.01
N ASP A 226 -16.85 -2.78 2.69
CA ASP A 226 -17.47 -3.37 1.51
C ASP A 226 -18.18 -4.66 1.94
N PRO A 227 -19.48 -4.82 1.67
CA PRO A 227 -20.25 -6.00 2.12
C PRO A 227 -19.68 -7.32 1.59
N ILE A 228 -19.12 -7.34 0.36
CA ILE A 228 -18.53 -8.54 -0.23
C ILE A 228 -17.24 -8.91 0.52
N VAL A 229 -16.39 -7.89 0.83
CA VAL A 229 -15.17 -8.07 1.62
C VAL A 229 -15.51 -8.58 3.02
N SER A 230 -16.49 -7.98 3.67
CA SER A 230 -16.96 -8.37 5.00
C SER A 230 -17.49 -9.81 4.99
N ASN A 231 -18.28 -10.18 3.98
CA ASN A 231 -18.76 -11.54 3.81
C ASN A 231 -17.61 -12.54 3.61
N PHE A 232 -16.67 -12.25 2.71
CA PHE A 232 -15.49 -13.09 2.51
C PHE A 232 -14.71 -13.33 3.81
N ILE A 233 -14.47 -12.29 4.61
CA ILE A 233 -13.78 -12.39 5.90
C ILE A 233 -14.58 -13.31 6.85
N ALA A 234 -15.89 -13.10 6.97
CA ALA A 234 -16.74 -13.93 7.83
C ALA A 234 -16.71 -15.40 7.40
N GLN A 235 -16.83 -15.69 6.11
CA GLN A 235 -16.79 -17.05 5.58
C GLN A 235 -15.40 -17.70 5.76
N ALA A 236 -14.32 -16.95 5.58
CA ALA A 236 -12.95 -17.46 5.83
C ALA A 236 -12.77 -17.86 7.30
N VAL A 237 -13.25 -17.05 8.24
CA VAL A 237 -13.18 -17.34 9.66
C VAL A 237 -14.10 -18.52 10.02
N ALA A 238 -15.30 -18.61 9.49
CA ALA A 238 -16.21 -19.74 9.68
C ALA A 238 -15.62 -21.04 9.13
N ALA A 239 -14.88 -20.97 8.02
CA ALA A 239 -14.17 -22.11 7.44
C ALA A 239 -12.89 -22.50 8.19
N GLY A 240 -12.46 -21.73 9.21
CA GLY A 240 -11.33 -22.06 10.06
C GLY A 240 -10.10 -21.14 9.97
N ALA A 241 -10.19 -20.00 9.25
CA ALA A 241 -9.15 -18.98 9.35
C ALA A 241 -9.03 -18.48 10.79
N ARG A 242 -7.81 -18.29 11.24
CA ARG A 242 -7.48 -17.92 12.61
C ARG A 242 -6.94 -16.48 12.70
N GLY A 243 -6.28 -16.00 11.66
CA GLY A 243 -5.73 -14.66 11.60
C GLY A 243 -6.22 -13.92 10.36
N ILE A 244 -6.71 -12.69 10.55
CA ILE A 244 -7.16 -11.79 9.48
C ILE A 244 -6.47 -10.43 9.64
N GLY A 245 -5.79 -9.98 8.59
CA GLY A 245 -5.24 -8.63 8.50
C GLY A 245 -5.86 -7.89 7.32
N ALA A 246 -6.48 -6.72 7.56
CA ALA A 246 -7.08 -5.90 6.50
C ALA A 246 -7.35 -4.46 6.99
N GLY A 247 -7.62 -3.55 6.06
CA GLY A 247 -8.10 -2.21 6.38
C GLY A 247 -7.26 -1.09 5.78
N PRO A 248 -7.61 0.17 6.08
CA PRO A 248 -6.88 1.34 5.63
C PRO A 248 -5.40 1.26 6.00
N GLY A 249 -4.52 1.59 5.04
CA GLY A 249 -3.07 1.55 5.23
C GLY A 249 -2.46 0.14 5.32
N TYR A 250 -3.27 -0.92 5.40
CA TYR A 250 -2.79 -2.29 5.38
C TYR A 250 -2.73 -2.82 3.94
N MET A 251 -1.55 -3.26 3.50
CA MET A 251 -1.32 -3.78 2.13
C MET A 251 -1.94 -2.92 1.02
N GLY A 252 -1.75 -1.58 1.10
CA GLY A 252 -2.27 -0.64 0.10
C GLY A 252 -3.79 -0.48 0.09
N GLY A 253 -4.49 -0.96 1.12
CA GLY A 253 -5.95 -0.91 1.21
C GLY A 253 -6.69 -1.80 0.20
N VAL A 254 -6.00 -2.81 -0.34
CA VAL A 254 -6.55 -3.79 -1.29
C VAL A 254 -6.21 -5.24 -0.93
N GLY A 255 -5.27 -5.45 0.00
CA GLY A 255 -4.82 -6.78 0.40
C GLY A 255 -5.50 -7.26 1.68
N ILE A 256 -5.64 -8.57 1.79
CA ILE A 256 -6.08 -9.26 3.02
C ILE A 256 -5.03 -10.32 3.35
N HIS A 257 -4.60 -10.35 4.60
CA HIS A 257 -3.86 -11.48 5.15
C HIS A 257 -4.83 -12.49 5.74
N VAL A 258 -4.64 -13.76 5.42
CA VAL A 258 -5.39 -14.88 6.00
C VAL A 258 -4.42 -15.93 6.50
N ASP A 259 -4.57 -16.41 7.74
CA ASP A 259 -3.74 -17.49 8.28
C ASP A 259 -4.53 -18.49 9.15
N ILE A 260 -3.90 -19.67 9.39
CA ILE A 260 -4.44 -20.75 10.20
C ILE A 260 -3.74 -20.90 11.56
N LEU A 261 -2.99 -19.87 11.99
CA LEU A 261 -2.21 -19.88 13.23
C LEU A 261 -3.08 -19.48 14.43
N GLY A 262 -3.54 -20.46 15.17
CA GLY A 262 -4.52 -20.28 16.24
C GLY A 262 -4.01 -20.27 17.68
N ASP A 263 -2.72 -20.15 17.89
CA ASP A 263 -2.06 -20.40 19.19
C ASP A 263 -1.76 -19.13 20.03
N ARG A 264 -2.29 -17.98 19.63
CA ARG A 264 -2.18 -16.76 20.43
C ARG A 264 -3.46 -16.48 21.18
N ALA A 265 -3.36 -16.36 22.49
CA ALA A 265 -4.44 -15.86 23.32
C ALA A 265 -4.79 -14.42 22.87
N GLY A 266 -6.03 -14.19 22.41
CA GLY A 266 -6.53 -12.88 22.02
C GLY A 266 -7.18 -12.85 20.64
N ALA A 267 -7.63 -11.66 20.23
CA ALA A 267 -8.21 -11.44 18.93
C ALA A 267 -7.15 -11.63 17.83
N ASN A 268 -7.46 -12.47 16.86
CA ASN A 268 -6.57 -12.79 15.76
C ASN A 268 -6.88 -11.93 14.51
N TYR A 269 -7.13 -10.65 14.73
CA TYR A 269 -7.31 -9.68 13.66
C TYR A 269 -6.49 -8.41 13.91
N TRP A 270 -6.09 -7.76 12.85
CA TRP A 270 -5.31 -6.52 12.89
C TRP A 270 -5.51 -5.67 11.64
N GLY A 271 -5.25 -4.38 11.79
CA GLY A 271 -5.21 -3.41 10.70
C GLY A 271 -3.79 -2.95 10.40
N ASN A 272 -3.64 -1.67 10.09
CA ASN A 272 -2.34 -1.05 9.81
C ASN A 272 -1.32 -1.35 10.92
N ASP A 273 -0.05 -1.46 10.54
CA ASP A 273 1.09 -1.81 11.41
C ASP A 273 0.99 -3.18 12.11
N GLY A 274 0.05 -4.03 11.69
CA GLY A 274 -0.15 -5.33 12.34
C GLY A 274 -0.72 -5.22 13.75
N ARG A 275 -1.37 -4.10 14.09
CA ARG A 275 -1.93 -3.84 15.42
C ARG A 275 -3.42 -4.09 15.45
N THR A 276 -3.88 -4.82 16.47
CA THR A 276 -5.32 -5.05 16.70
C THR A 276 -6.08 -3.74 16.94
N ALA A 277 -5.46 -2.75 17.57
CA ALA A 277 -6.07 -1.44 17.80
C ALA A 277 -6.35 -0.64 16.52
N ASN A 278 -5.68 -0.98 15.42
CA ASN A 278 -5.85 -0.33 14.12
C ASN A 278 -6.80 -1.11 13.20
N THR A 279 -7.51 -2.12 13.73
CA THR A 279 -8.46 -2.91 12.94
C THR A 279 -9.74 -2.12 12.73
N PRO A 280 -10.20 -1.95 11.49
CA PRO A 280 -11.49 -1.30 11.23
C PRO A 280 -12.66 -2.09 11.81
N ASP A 281 -13.71 -1.39 12.22
CA ASP A 281 -14.89 -1.99 12.85
C ASP A 281 -15.55 -3.06 11.97
N TYR A 282 -15.60 -2.87 10.66
CA TYR A 282 -16.16 -3.85 9.73
C TYR A 282 -15.37 -5.18 9.72
N VAL A 283 -14.05 -5.13 9.84
CA VAL A 283 -13.19 -6.34 9.92
C VAL A 283 -13.45 -7.06 11.24
N VAL A 284 -13.55 -6.30 12.34
CA VAL A 284 -13.87 -6.85 13.67
C VAL A 284 -15.25 -7.52 13.65
N ALA A 285 -16.26 -6.85 13.08
CA ALA A 285 -17.62 -7.37 12.96
C ALA A 285 -17.66 -8.65 12.12
N ALA A 286 -17.03 -8.63 10.95
CA ALA A 286 -16.95 -9.79 10.06
C ALA A 286 -16.22 -10.98 10.72
N TYR A 287 -15.10 -10.73 11.40
CA TYR A 287 -14.39 -11.76 12.14
C TYR A 287 -15.27 -12.40 13.21
N ARG A 288 -15.96 -11.59 14.01
CA ARG A 288 -16.86 -12.07 15.08
C ARG A 288 -18.04 -12.86 14.52
N ALA A 289 -18.65 -12.39 13.43
CA ALA A 289 -19.73 -13.09 12.76
C ALA A 289 -19.31 -14.48 12.30
N GLY A 290 -18.13 -14.60 11.65
CA GLY A 290 -17.58 -15.89 11.25
C GLY A 290 -17.25 -16.80 12.44
N ALA A 291 -16.66 -16.27 13.50
CA ALA A 291 -16.29 -17.02 14.70
C ALA A 291 -17.52 -17.55 15.49
N SER A 292 -18.65 -16.84 15.45
CA SER A 292 -19.90 -17.26 16.09
C SER A 292 -20.78 -18.16 15.22
N GLY A 293 -20.45 -18.32 13.94
CA GLY A 293 -21.28 -19.07 12.97
C GLY A 293 -22.62 -18.35 12.64
N THR A 294 -22.78 -17.08 12.99
CA THR A 294 -24.05 -16.36 12.81
C THR A 294 -24.25 -15.76 11.44
N GLY A 295 -23.25 -15.82 10.54
CA GLY A 295 -23.30 -15.16 9.24
C GLY A 295 -23.44 -13.62 9.35
N LEU A 296 -23.13 -12.89 8.28
CA LEU A 296 -23.55 -11.48 8.17
C LEU A 296 -24.97 -11.47 7.60
N ALA A 297 -25.91 -10.86 8.34
CA ALA A 297 -27.29 -10.70 7.92
C ALA A 297 -27.40 -9.64 6.82
#